data_0ba685a98715f500c781a3d50df98b01
#
_entry.id   0ba685a98715f500c781a3d50df98b01
#
_cell.length_a   1.000
_cell.length_b   1.000
_cell.length_c   1.000
_cell.angle_alpha   90.00
_cell.angle_beta   90.00
_cell.angle_gamma   90.00
#
_symmetry.space_group_name_H-M   'P 1'
#
loop_
_entity.id
_entity.type
_entity.pdbx_description
1 polymer ?
#
loop_
_entity_poly.entity_id
_entity_poly.type
_entity_poly.pdbx_seq_one_letter_code
_entity_poly.pdbx_strand_id
1 'polypeptide(L)'
;MFKKIEHTNYSPIQPVLVWDGDCGFCKFWKTRWELKTKGKIEFKTYQEVANNFPDIPLKEFKKSSKLIEPNGKVYNGPDSAYRCIYYSGNKIWHKLYTKYKIFQHLSDHGYNHIAKNRSFYFKLTKILLGNNPTSLKHFWIFYLLIIIVLVYWVL
;
A
#
# COMPACT_ATOMS: atom_id res chain seq x y z
N MET A 1 10.39 8.97 8.77
CA MET A 1 10.41 7.97 7.70
C MET A 1 10.39 6.59 8.33
N PHE A 2 9.77 5.58 7.71
CA PHE A 2 9.82 4.19 8.19
C PHE A 2 11.22 3.59 7.97
N LYS A 3 11.62 2.65 8.83
CA LYS A 3 12.85 1.89 8.67
C LYS A 3 12.61 0.74 7.69
N LYS A 4 13.51 0.53 6.76
CA LYS A 4 13.50 -0.66 5.89
C LYS A 4 14.08 -1.84 6.67
N ILE A 5 13.25 -2.84 6.87
CA ILE A 5 13.62 -4.13 7.47
C ILE A 5 13.68 -5.11 6.32
N GLU A 6 14.82 -5.75 6.09
CA GLU A 6 15.00 -6.60 4.92
C GLU A 6 14.59 -8.05 5.19
N HIS A 7 14.72 -8.48 6.44
CA HIS A 7 14.48 -9.87 6.81
C HIS A 7 13.96 -9.99 8.24
N THR A 8 13.19 -11.05 8.50
CA THR A 8 12.79 -11.54 9.83
C THR A 8 13.14 -13.01 9.98
N ASN A 9 13.49 -13.42 11.19
CA ASN A 9 13.74 -14.82 11.52
C ASN A 9 12.44 -15.64 11.73
N TYR A 10 11.30 -14.96 11.71
CA TYR A 10 9.96 -15.52 11.96
C TYR A 10 9.18 -15.59 10.65
N SER A 11 9.41 -16.64 9.88
CA SER A 11 8.81 -16.80 8.55
C SER A 11 7.37 -17.30 8.63
N PRO A 12 6.40 -16.67 7.95
CA PRO A 12 5.06 -17.19 7.84
C PRO A 12 5.00 -18.37 6.85
N ILE A 13 3.95 -19.20 6.93
CA ILE A 13 3.75 -20.34 6.00
C ILE A 13 3.46 -19.86 4.58
N GLN A 14 2.70 -18.76 4.43
CA GLN A 14 2.42 -18.10 3.16
C GLN A 14 2.69 -16.59 3.27
N PRO A 15 2.84 -15.87 2.16
CA PRO A 15 3.04 -14.43 2.20
C PRO A 15 1.96 -13.73 3.01
N VAL A 16 2.34 -12.87 3.96
CA VAL A 16 1.40 -12.11 4.79
C VAL A 16 1.63 -10.61 4.63
N LEU A 17 0.58 -9.86 4.31
CA LEU A 17 0.58 -8.40 4.41
C LEU A 17 0.09 -7.99 5.80
N VAL A 18 0.98 -7.38 6.56
CA VAL A 18 0.67 -6.81 7.88
C VAL A 18 0.34 -5.33 7.70
N TRP A 19 -0.85 -4.92 8.15
CA TRP A 19 -1.40 -3.58 7.96
C TRP A 19 -2.04 -3.04 9.24
N ASP A 20 -2.39 -1.74 9.23
CA ASP A 20 -2.99 -1.05 10.38
C ASP A 20 -4.52 -1.20 10.37
N GLY A 21 -5.05 -2.03 11.29
CA GLY A 21 -6.47 -2.35 11.41
C GLY A 21 -7.36 -1.16 11.73
N ASP A 22 -6.85 -0.16 12.46
CA ASP A 22 -7.60 1.04 12.86
C ASP A 22 -7.66 2.11 11.76
N CYS A 23 -6.93 1.90 10.66
CA CYS A 23 -6.79 2.86 9.56
C CYS A 23 -7.80 2.60 8.43
N GLY A 24 -8.80 3.45 8.29
CA GLY A 24 -9.80 3.34 7.21
C GLY A 24 -9.21 3.40 5.79
N PHE A 25 -8.17 4.22 5.57
CA PHE A 25 -7.42 4.27 4.30
C PHE A 25 -6.73 2.93 4.03
N CYS A 26 -6.10 2.34 5.04
CA CYS A 26 -5.42 1.06 4.93
C CYS A 26 -6.41 -0.08 4.63
N LYS A 27 -7.56 -0.08 5.32
CA LYS A 27 -8.64 -1.04 5.09
C LYS A 27 -9.18 -0.98 3.67
N PHE A 28 -9.37 0.23 3.12
CA PHE A 28 -9.83 0.43 1.74
C PHE A 28 -8.88 -0.24 0.73
N TRP A 29 -7.59 0.05 0.81
CA TRP A 29 -6.59 -0.49 -0.11
C TRP A 29 -6.32 -1.97 0.13
N LYS A 30 -6.30 -2.42 1.40
CA LYS A 30 -6.23 -3.85 1.78
C LYS A 30 -7.32 -4.66 1.09
N THR A 31 -8.58 -4.23 1.19
CA THR A 31 -9.71 -4.93 0.57
C THR A 31 -9.53 -5.01 -0.95
N ARG A 32 -9.04 -3.96 -1.57
CA ARG A 32 -8.74 -3.96 -3.00
C ARG A 32 -7.66 -4.97 -3.40
N TRP A 33 -6.58 -5.04 -2.63
CA TRP A 33 -5.48 -5.98 -2.90
C TRP A 33 -5.89 -7.42 -2.61
N GLU A 34 -6.63 -7.67 -1.56
CA GLU A 34 -7.15 -8.99 -1.21
C GLU A 34 -7.95 -9.62 -2.35
N LEU A 35 -8.87 -8.86 -2.95
CA LEU A 35 -9.62 -9.30 -4.12
C LEU A 35 -8.72 -9.63 -5.33
N LYS A 36 -7.70 -8.80 -5.57
CA LYS A 36 -6.80 -8.98 -6.72
C LYS A 36 -5.82 -10.13 -6.55
N THR A 37 -5.40 -10.41 -5.34
CA THR A 37 -4.41 -11.46 -5.05
C THR A 37 -5.02 -12.86 -4.96
N LYS A 38 -6.37 -12.95 -4.85
CA LYS A 38 -7.12 -14.23 -4.91
C LYS A 38 -6.56 -15.29 -3.95
N GLY A 39 -6.33 -14.92 -2.69
CA GLY A 39 -5.84 -15.82 -1.66
C GLY A 39 -4.33 -16.13 -1.68
N LYS A 40 -3.55 -15.54 -2.61
CA LYS A 40 -2.08 -15.74 -2.65
C LYS A 40 -1.33 -15.05 -1.52
N ILE A 41 -1.98 -14.13 -0.82
CA ILE A 41 -1.44 -13.37 0.32
C ILE A 41 -2.47 -13.42 1.43
N GLU A 42 -2.06 -13.67 2.67
CA GLU A 42 -2.84 -13.39 3.86
C GLU A 42 -2.79 -11.89 4.21
N PHE A 43 -3.89 -11.38 4.76
CA PHE A 43 -3.98 -9.99 5.20
C PHE A 43 -4.32 -9.98 6.69
N LYS A 44 -3.35 -9.60 7.52
CA LYS A 44 -3.47 -9.55 8.98
C LYS A 44 -3.22 -8.15 9.50
N THR A 45 -3.89 -7.75 10.56
CA THR A 45 -3.59 -6.49 11.21
C THR A 45 -2.34 -6.63 12.08
N TYR A 46 -1.57 -5.55 12.25
CA TYR A 46 -0.43 -5.62 13.17
C TYR A 46 -0.89 -5.82 14.62
N GLN A 47 -2.10 -5.41 14.94
CA GLN A 47 -2.72 -5.63 16.25
C GLN A 47 -2.85 -7.13 16.57
N GLU A 48 -3.12 -7.95 15.54
CA GLU A 48 -3.26 -9.40 15.68
C GLU A 48 -1.92 -10.14 15.67
N VAL A 49 -0.97 -9.71 14.82
CA VAL A 49 0.19 -10.56 14.51
C VAL A 49 1.56 -9.96 14.84
N ALA A 50 1.65 -8.73 15.38
CA ALA A 50 2.96 -8.13 15.67
C ALA A 50 3.82 -8.99 16.62
N ASN A 51 3.20 -9.71 17.56
CA ASN A 51 3.90 -10.59 18.48
C ASN A 51 4.49 -11.84 17.79
N ASN A 52 4.04 -12.19 16.60
CA ASN A 52 4.58 -13.29 15.81
C ASN A 52 5.91 -12.90 15.13
N PHE A 53 6.26 -11.61 15.14
CA PHE A 53 7.48 -11.07 14.54
C PHE A 53 8.23 -10.19 15.54
N PRO A 54 8.75 -10.76 16.64
CA PRO A 54 9.34 -10.00 17.76
C PRO A 54 10.61 -9.25 17.40
N ASP A 55 11.29 -9.62 16.32
CA ASP A 55 12.46 -8.92 15.77
C ASP A 55 12.08 -7.66 14.97
N ILE A 56 10.78 -7.46 14.67
CA ILE A 56 10.26 -6.26 14.03
C ILE A 56 9.62 -5.36 15.09
N PRO A 57 10.19 -4.18 15.40
CA PRO A 57 9.61 -3.29 16.40
C PRO A 57 8.19 -2.85 16.05
N LEU A 58 7.27 -2.88 17.03
CA LEU A 58 5.86 -2.49 16.86
C LEU A 58 5.71 -1.10 16.22
N LYS A 59 6.61 -0.15 16.58
CA LYS A 59 6.62 1.19 15.98
C LYS A 59 6.79 1.19 14.46
N GLU A 60 7.45 0.17 13.88
CA GLU A 60 7.68 0.09 12.44
C GLU A 60 6.46 -0.48 11.70
N PHE A 61 5.65 -1.33 12.35
CA PHE A 61 4.34 -1.74 11.84
C PHE A 61 3.36 -0.54 11.81
N LYS A 62 3.35 0.29 12.85
CA LYS A 62 2.52 1.51 12.91
C LYS A 62 2.87 2.53 11.82
N LYS A 63 4.15 2.61 11.43
CA LYS A 63 4.62 3.56 10.40
C LYS A 63 4.28 3.13 8.97
N SER A 64 4.37 1.83 8.68
CA SER A 64 4.17 1.34 7.31
C SER A 64 3.74 -0.11 7.27
N SER A 65 2.92 -0.47 6.27
CA SER A 65 2.60 -1.86 5.96
C SER A 65 3.87 -2.65 5.63
N LYS A 66 3.82 -3.95 5.92
CA LYS A 66 4.91 -4.89 5.63
C LYS A 66 4.34 -6.14 4.98
N LEU A 67 4.92 -6.54 3.86
CA LEU A 67 4.66 -7.85 3.29
C LEU A 67 5.84 -8.75 3.63
N ILE A 68 5.55 -9.84 4.32
CA ILE A 68 6.54 -10.81 4.80
C ILE A 68 6.34 -12.11 4.03
N GLU A 69 7.41 -12.58 3.41
CA GLU A 69 7.40 -13.82 2.63
C GLU A 69 7.81 -15.05 3.44
N PRO A 70 7.48 -16.26 2.97
CA PRO A 70 7.86 -17.52 3.64
C PRO A 70 9.37 -17.73 3.83
N ASN A 71 10.19 -17.05 3.04
CA ASN A 71 11.65 -17.06 3.21
C ASN A 71 12.16 -16.00 4.20
N GLY A 72 11.27 -15.33 4.93
CA GLY A 72 11.60 -14.28 5.88
C GLY A 72 11.85 -12.90 5.28
N LYS A 73 11.84 -12.74 3.95
CA LYS A 73 12.05 -11.46 3.31
C LYS A 73 10.90 -10.48 3.59
N VAL A 74 11.25 -9.24 3.93
CA VAL A 74 10.29 -8.19 4.30
C VAL A 74 10.30 -7.05 3.29
N TYR A 75 9.16 -6.75 2.72
CA TYR A 75 8.93 -5.60 1.86
C TYR A 75 8.21 -4.50 2.65
N ASN A 76 8.68 -3.26 2.60
CA ASN A 76 8.24 -2.18 3.49
C ASN A 76 7.55 -1.06 2.73
N GLY A 77 6.49 -0.50 3.30
CA GLY A 77 5.83 0.69 2.78
C GLY A 77 5.38 0.53 1.33
N PRO A 78 5.85 1.37 0.38
CA PRO A 78 5.42 1.30 -1.01
C PRO A 78 5.79 -0.04 -1.66
N ASP A 79 6.93 -0.64 -1.29
CA ASP A 79 7.35 -1.92 -1.84
C ASP A 79 6.41 -3.06 -1.44
N SER A 80 5.85 -3.03 -0.23
CA SER A 80 4.82 -3.99 0.20
C SER A 80 3.56 -3.89 -0.68
N ALA A 81 3.15 -2.67 -1.06
CA ALA A 81 2.02 -2.45 -1.96
C ALA A 81 2.34 -2.93 -3.39
N TYR A 82 3.53 -2.62 -3.91
CA TYR A 82 3.97 -3.10 -5.23
C TYR A 82 4.11 -4.62 -5.26
N ARG A 83 4.50 -5.23 -4.14
CA ARG A 83 4.57 -6.69 -4.03
C ARG A 83 3.17 -7.33 -4.02
N CYS A 84 2.16 -6.71 -3.41
CA CYS A 84 0.75 -7.13 -3.57
C CYS A 84 0.30 -7.06 -5.03
N ILE A 85 0.64 -5.98 -5.73
CA ILE A 85 0.33 -5.83 -7.16
C ILE A 85 1.07 -6.88 -7.99
N TYR A 86 2.29 -7.24 -7.62
CA TYR A 86 3.05 -8.34 -8.26
C TYR A 86 2.31 -9.67 -8.16
N TYR A 87 1.76 -10.01 -6.98
CA TYR A 87 0.97 -11.22 -6.78
C TYR A 87 -0.37 -11.20 -7.54
N SER A 88 -0.89 -10.02 -7.88
CA SER A 88 -2.06 -9.88 -8.75
C SER A 88 -1.76 -10.07 -10.24
N GLY A 89 -0.48 -10.27 -10.63
CA GLY A 89 -0.02 -10.50 -12.00
C GLY A 89 0.76 -9.34 -12.63
N ASN A 90 0.66 -8.11 -12.09
CA ASN A 90 1.42 -6.98 -12.62
C ASN A 90 2.76 -6.81 -11.89
N LYS A 91 3.85 -7.16 -12.59
CA LYS A 91 5.21 -7.15 -12.05
C LYS A 91 5.95 -5.82 -12.26
N ILE A 92 5.39 -4.89 -13.02
CA ILE A 92 6.08 -3.67 -13.50
C ILE A 92 6.50 -2.79 -12.33
N TRP A 93 5.57 -2.46 -11.43
CA TRP A 93 5.81 -1.53 -10.32
C TRP A 93 6.89 -2.00 -9.36
N HIS A 94 6.87 -3.28 -9.01
CA HIS A 94 7.91 -3.86 -8.16
C HIS A 94 9.28 -3.88 -8.85
N LYS A 95 9.33 -4.20 -10.18
CA LYS A 95 10.57 -4.10 -10.95
C LYS A 95 11.12 -2.68 -11.03
N LEU A 96 10.26 -1.68 -11.24
CA LEU A 96 10.66 -0.27 -11.24
C LEU A 96 11.26 0.14 -9.89
N TYR A 97 10.60 -0.24 -8.80
CA TYR A 97 11.04 0.07 -7.44
C TYR A 97 12.39 -0.56 -7.10
N THR A 98 12.63 -1.81 -7.51
CA THR A 98 13.88 -2.51 -7.23
C THR A 98 15.02 -2.08 -8.15
N LYS A 99 14.72 -1.71 -9.40
CA LYS A 99 15.74 -1.38 -10.41
C LYS A 99 16.19 0.09 -10.38
N TYR A 100 15.25 1.04 -10.15
CA TYR A 100 15.53 2.47 -10.30
C TYR A 100 15.50 3.21 -8.96
N LYS A 101 16.65 3.66 -8.47
CA LYS A 101 16.78 4.38 -7.20
C LYS A 101 15.95 5.66 -7.13
N ILE A 102 15.80 6.39 -8.25
CA ILE A 102 14.96 7.59 -8.32
C ILE A 102 13.50 7.22 -8.06
N PHE A 103 12.99 6.19 -8.73
CA PHE A 103 11.61 5.72 -8.51
C PHE A 103 11.40 5.22 -7.07
N GLN A 104 12.37 4.50 -6.51
CA GLN A 104 12.35 4.06 -5.12
C GLN A 104 12.26 5.26 -4.17
N HIS A 105 13.12 6.27 -4.35
CA HIS A 105 13.16 7.47 -3.52
C HIS A 105 11.83 8.24 -3.57
N LEU A 106 11.31 8.51 -4.76
CA LEU A 106 10.01 9.17 -4.96
C LEU A 106 8.87 8.38 -4.32
N SER A 107 8.85 7.06 -4.49
CA SER A 107 7.85 6.18 -3.89
C SER A 107 7.90 6.21 -2.36
N ASP A 108 9.09 6.14 -1.77
CA ASP A 108 9.28 6.17 -0.32
C ASP A 108 8.84 7.51 0.29
N HIS A 109 9.16 8.63 -0.36
CA HIS A 109 8.72 9.96 0.07
C HIS A 109 7.22 10.13 -0.07
N GLY A 110 6.63 9.75 -1.21
CA GLY A 110 5.19 9.81 -1.45
C GLY A 110 4.43 8.96 -0.45
N TYR A 111 4.87 7.72 -0.22
CA TYR A 111 4.27 6.83 0.78
C TYR A 111 4.33 7.45 2.19
N ASN A 112 5.48 7.98 2.60
CA ASN A 112 5.65 8.59 3.90
C ASN A 112 4.76 9.83 4.10
N HIS A 113 4.58 10.64 3.05
CA HIS A 113 3.66 11.77 3.05
C HIS A 113 2.20 11.29 3.22
N ILE A 114 1.77 10.28 2.45
CA ILE A 114 0.46 9.66 2.56
C ILE A 114 0.25 9.05 3.95
N ALA A 115 1.25 8.34 4.48
CA ALA A 115 1.18 7.68 5.78
C ALA A 115 1.00 8.67 6.95
N LYS A 116 1.53 9.90 6.83
CA LYS A 116 1.32 10.97 7.80
C LYS A 116 -0.06 11.66 7.67
N ASN A 117 -0.67 11.60 6.49
CA ASN A 117 -1.90 12.32 6.14
C ASN A 117 -3.03 11.37 5.70
N ARG A 118 -3.12 10.17 6.30
CA ARG A 118 -4.03 9.09 5.87
C ARG A 118 -5.49 9.52 5.81
N SER A 119 -5.95 10.34 6.75
CA SER A 119 -7.34 10.83 6.79
C SER A 119 -7.67 11.70 5.59
N PHE A 120 -6.76 12.60 5.20
CA PHE A 120 -6.92 13.43 4.01
C PHE A 120 -6.96 12.57 2.74
N TYR A 121 -5.98 11.66 2.57
CA TYR A 121 -5.92 10.78 1.41
C TYR A 121 -7.08 9.78 1.35
N PHE A 122 -7.66 9.42 2.49
CA PHE A 122 -8.87 8.60 2.51
C PHE A 122 -10.09 9.36 1.97
N LYS A 123 -10.27 10.63 2.36
CA LYS A 123 -11.31 11.49 1.80
C LYS A 123 -11.12 11.67 0.29
N LEU A 124 -9.90 11.99 -0.14
CA LEU A 124 -9.56 12.15 -1.55
C LEU A 124 -9.80 10.87 -2.36
N THR A 125 -9.40 9.70 -1.83
CA THR A 125 -9.67 8.40 -2.46
C THR A 125 -11.16 8.17 -2.68
N LYS A 126 -12.00 8.49 -1.70
CA LYS A 126 -13.46 8.34 -1.82
C LYS A 126 -14.04 9.27 -2.88
N ILE A 127 -13.56 10.50 -2.96
CA ILE A 127 -14.00 11.47 -3.97
C ILE A 127 -13.62 10.99 -5.38
N LEU A 128 -12.38 10.54 -5.58
CA LEU A 128 -11.86 10.18 -6.89
C LEU A 128 -12.29 8.79 -7.37
N LEU A 129 -12.40 7.83 -6.45
CA LEU A 129 -12.59 6.40 -6.76
C LEU A 129 -13.89 5.82 -6.19
N GLY A 130 -14.65 6.61 -5.41
CA GLY A 130 -15.87 6.17 -4.75
C GLY A 130 -15.62 5.46 -3.41
N ASN A 131 -16.71 5.14 -2.74
CA ASN A 131 -16.67 4.57 -1.38
C ASN A 131 -16.43 3.05 -1.35
N ASN A 132 -16.63 2.37 -2.49
CA ASN A 132 -16.56 0.92 -2.53
C ASN A 132 -15.21 0.43 -3.09
N PRO A 133 -14.33 -0.19 -2.27
CA PRO A 133 -13.04 -0.68 -2.73
C PRO A 133 -13.15 -1.86 -3.71
N THR A 134 -14.29 -2.58 -3.73
CA THR A 134 -14.49 -3.71 -4.64
C THR A 134 -14.82 -3.26 -6.05
N SER A 135 -15.49 -2.10 -6.19
CA SER A 135 -15.91 -1.52 -7.46
C SER A 135 -15.50 -0.05 -7.52
N LEU A 136 -14.26 0.21 -7.96
CA LEU A 136 -13.77 1.58 -8.10
C LEU A 136 -14.51 2.30 -9.23
N LYS A 137 -14.98 3.50 -8.93
CA LYS A 137 -15.53 4.42 -9.92
C LYS A 137 -14.41 5.33 -10.43
N HIS A 138 -14.55 5.78 -11.67
CA HIS A 138 -13.53 6.63 -12.30
C HIS A 138 -13.93 8.11 -12.26
N PHE A 139 -14.41 8.61 -11.12
CA PHE A 139 -14.80 10.01 -10.96
C PHE A 139 -13.68 11.00 -11.25
N TRP A 140 -12.42 10.59 -11.08
CA TRP A 140 -11.26 11.40 -11.41
C TRP A 140 -11.25 11.84 -12.89
N ILE A 141 -11.80 11.03 -13.82
CA ILE A 141 -11.90 11.40 -15.24
C ILE A 141 -12.83 12.60 -15.40
N PHE A 142 -13.96 12.61 -14.69
CA PHE A 142 -14.91 13.72 -14.71
C PHE A 142 -14.28 15.01 -14.18
N TYR A 143 -13.55 14.93 -13.06
CA TYR A 143 -12.85 16.10 -12.52
C TYR A 143 -11.74 16.59 -13.44
N LEU A 144 -11.02 15.71 -14.10
CA LEU A 144 -9.99 16.07 -15.08
C LEU A 144 -10.59 16.80 -16.28
N LEU A 145 -11.73 16.33 -16.80
CA LEU A 145 -12.46 17.01 -17.88
C LEU A 145 -12.91 18.40 -17.49
N ILE A 146 -13.45 18.58 -16.26
CA ILE A 146 -13.83 19.92 -15.75
C ILE A 146 -12.60 20.84 -15.72
N ILE A 147 -11.46 20.37 -15.21
CA ILE A 147 -10.24 21.18 -15.16
C ILE A 147 -9.79 21.59 -16.58
N ILE A 148 -9.82 20.66 -17.55
CA ILE A 148 -9.46 20.98 -18.93
C ILE A 148 -10.36 22.06 -19.52
N VAL A 149 -11.68 21.95 -19.29
CA VAL A 149 -12.65 22.94 -19.78
C VAL A 149 -12.40 24.30 -19.13
N LEU A 150 -12.16 24.34 -17.82
CA LEU A 150 -11.89 25.61 -17.11
C LEU A 150 -10.60 26.25 -17.61
N VAL A 151 -9.53 25.47 -17.82
CA VAL A 151 -8.27 25.98 -18.38
C VAL A 151 -8.48 26.53 -19.78
N TYR A 152 -9.24 25.85 -20.63
CA TYR A 152 -9.59 26.33 -21.98
C TYR A 152 -10.37 27.66 -21.97
N TRP A 153 -11.22 27.87 -20.96
CA TRP A 153 -12.00 29.12 -20.82
C TRP A 153 -11.17 30.30 -20.29
N VAL A 154 -10.05 30.05 -19.63
CA VAL A 154 -9.17 31.08 -19.02
C VAL A 154 -8.04 31.48 -19.97
N LEU A 155 -7.67 30.63 -20.92
CA LEU A 155 -6.66 30.89 -21.96
C LEU A 155 -7.30 31.56 -23.17
#